data_da59d51b999db0727cfb3d5194be1d2e
#
_entry.id   da59d51b999db0727cfb3d5194be1d2e
#
_cell.length_a   1.000
_cell.length_b   1.000
_cell.length_c   1.000
_cell.angle_alpha   90.00
_cell.angle_beta   90.00
_cell.angle_gamma   90.00
#
_symmetry.space_group_name_H-M   'P 1'
#
loop_
_entity.id
_entity.type
_entity.pdbx_description
1 polymer ?
#
loop_
_entity_poly.entity_id
_entity_poly.type
_entity_poly.pdbx_seq_one_letter_code
_entity_poly.pdbx_strand_id
1 'polypeptide(L)'
;MADLSNTERELVALGAAIASNCVPCAEFHIAEARKVGLTDSQIVEAVRLADKVRQVPAGKVLRVALSLLNETICAGSGDSSDKVASASQEEHPCCR
;
A
#
# COMPACT_ATOMS: atom_id res chain seq x y z
N MET A 1 -24.10 -17.11 -3.17
CA MET A 1 -23.21 -18.18 -2.88
C MET A 1 -21.78 -17.72 -2.64
N ALA A 2 -21.19 -18.15 -1.57
CA ALA A 2 -19.87 -17.67 -1.21
C ALA A 2 -18.82 -18.67 -1.65
N ASP A 3 -17.88 -18.23 -2.45
CA ASP A 3 -16.79 -19.08 -2.92
C ASP A 3 -15.49 -18.82 -2.19
N LEU A 4 -15.45 -17.80 -1.35
CA LEU A 4 -14.26 -17.49 -0.57
C LEU A 4 -14.34 -18.14 0.80
N SER A 5 -13.21 -18.68 1.25
CA SER A 5 -13.11 -19.19 2.60
C SER A 5 -13.09 -18.04 3.59
N ASN A 6 -13.24 -18.35 4.87
CA ASN A 6 -13.17 -17.30 5.90
C ASN A 6 -11.81 -16.63 5.94
N THR A 7 -10.73 -17.40 5.74
CA THR A 7 -9.39 -16.81 5.72
C THR A 7 -9.22 -15.88 4.54
N GLU A 8 -9.74 -16.27 3.37
CA GLU A 8 -9.65 -15.42 2.18
C GLU A 8 -10.43 -14.14 2.36
N ARG A 9 -11.62 -14.24 2.97
CA ARG A 9 -12.45 -13.06 3.25
C ARG A 9 -11.71 -12.08 4.13
N GLU A 10 -11.05 -12.57 5.18
CA GLU A 10 -10.34 -11.68 6.08
C GLU A 10 -9.10 -11.06 5.44
N LEU A 11 -8.44 -11.78 4.53
CA LEU A 11 -7.33 -11.18 3.81
C LEU A 11 -7.78 -10.04 2.93
N VAL A 12 -8.92 -10.22 2.24
CA VAL A 12 -9.50 -9.16 1.41
C VAL A 12 -9.89 -7.95 2.26
N ALA A 13 -10.59 -8.21 3.37
CA ALA A 13 -11.07 -7.14 4.25
C ALA A 13 -9.91 -6.37 4.88
N LEU A 14 -8.88 -7.09 5.30
CA LEU A 14 -7.70 -6.47 5.90
C LEU A 14 -6.97 -5.60 4.88
N GLY A 15 -6.80 -6.11 3.65
CA GLY A 15 -6.19 -5.34 2.59
C GLY A 15 -6.97 -4.06 2.30
N ALA A 16 -8.30 -4.15 2.25
CA ALA A 16 -9.14 -2.99 2.03
C ALA A 16 -9.03 -1.98 3.18
N ALA A 17 -8.94 -2.47 4.42
CA ALA A 17 -8.78 -1.61 5.58
C ALA A 17 -7.51 -0.78 5.51
N ILE A 18 -6.41 -1.44 5.15
CA ILE A 18 -5.12 -0.75 5.03
C ILE A 18 -5.17 0.26 3.88
N ALA A 19 -5.66 -0.18 2.72
CA ALA A 19 -5.67 0.67 1.53
C ALA A 19 -6.58 1.89 1.70
N SER A 20 -7.63 1.76 2.52
CA SER A 20 -8.56 2.87 2.75
C SER A 20 -8.18 3.73 3.96
N ASN A 21 -7.06 3.45 4.61
CA ASN A 21 -6.58 4.21 5.77
C ASN A 21 -7.57 4.19 6.93
N CYS A 22 -8.21 3.06 7.15
CA CYS A 22 -9.22 2.94 8.19
C CYS A 22 -8.62 2.25 9.42
N VAL A 23 -8.28 3.03 10.44
CA VAL A 23 -7.65 2.49 11.65
C VAL A 23 -8.57 1.52 12.39
N PRO A 24 -9.83 1.87 12.70
CA PRO A 24 -10.68 0.90 13.39
C PRO A 24 -10.97 -0.34 12.56
N CYS A 25 -11.00 -0.21 11.23
CA CYS A 25 -11.18 -1.37 10.37
C CYS A 25 -9.97 -2.31 10.46
N ALA A 26 -8.76 -1.74 10.46
CA ALA A 26 -7.56 -2.55 10.60
C ALA A 26 -7.52 -3.28 11.94
N GLU A 27 -7.85 -2.57 13.01
CA GLU A 27 -7.90 -3.18 14.34
C GLU A 27 -8.86 -4.35 14.40
N PHE A 28 -10.06 -4.14 13.85
CA PHE A 28 -11.07 -5.19 13.85
C PHE A 28 -10.64 -6.39 13.02
N HIS A 29 -10.14 -6.15 11.82
CA HIS A 29 -9.84 -7.25 10.90
C HIS A 29 -8.55 -7.99 11.25
N ILE A 30 -7.61 -7.35 11.92
CA ILE A 30 -6.46 -8.09 12.44
C ILE A 30 -6.93 -9.12 13.48
N ALA A 31 -7.83 -8.70 14.38
CA ALA A 31 -8.36 -9.62 15.38
C ALA A 31 -9.15 -10.75 14.72
N GLU A 32 -9.98 -10.41 13.74
CA GLU A 32 -10.76 -11.42 13.04
C GLU A 32 -9.88 -12.38 12.23
N ALA A 33 -8.82 -11.86 11.64
CA ALA A 33 -7.87 -12.69 10.88
C ALA A 33 -7.24 -13.75 11.78
N ARG A 34 -6.90 -13.38 12.99
CA ARG A 34 -6.34 -14.35 13.94
C ARG A 34 -7.39 -15.40 14.31
N LYS A 35 -8.63 -15.00 14.48
CA LYS A 35 -9.71 -15.92 14.84
C LYS A 35 -9.93 -16.98 13.76
N VAL A 36 -9.78 -16.61 12.50
CA VAL A 36 -9.98 -17.58 11.42
C VAL A 36 -8.73 -18.39 11.10
N GLY A 37 -7.66 -18.20 11.87
CA GLY A 37 -6.50 -19.09 11.79
C GLY A 37 -5.32 -18.56 11.00
N LEU A 38 -5.35 -17.30 10.58
CA LEU A 38 -4.19 -16.72 9.90
C LEU A 38 -3.08 -16.49 10.91
N THR A 39 -1.85 -16.80 10.49
CA THR A 39 -0.68 -16.59 11.35
C THR A 39 -0.29 -15.11 11.29
N ASP A 40 0.44 -14.67 12.30
CA ASP A 40 0.94 -13.30 12.32
C ASP A 40 1.79 -13.01 11.09
N SER A 41 2.57 -13.99 10.64
CA SER A 41 3.39 -13.85 9.44
C SER A 41 2.53 -13.57 8.20
N GLN A 42 1.43 -14.32 8.06
CA GLN A 42 0.51 -14.11 6.95
C GLN A 42 -0.16 -12.74 7.02
N ILE A 43 -0.53 -12.32 8.23
CA ILE A 43 -1.16 -11.02 8.43
C ILE A 43 -0.18 -9.90 8.09
N VAL A 44 1.06 -10.01 8.53
CA VAL A 44 2.09 -9.01 8.22
C VAL A 44 2.30 -8.92 6.71
N GLU A 45 2.37 -10.05 6.04
CA GLU A 45 2.54 -10.04 4.59
C GLU A 45 1.38 -9.35 3.88
N ALA A 46 0.15 -9.65 4.32
CA ALA A 46 -1.04 -9.03 3.73
C ALA A 46 -1.04 -7.52 3.93
N VAL A 47 -0.68 -7.07 5.14
CA VAL A 47 -0.62 -5.64 5.46
C VAL A 47 0.43 -4.94 4.59
N ARG A 48 1.61 -5.53 4.47
CA ARG A 48 2.68 -4.92 3.67
C ARG A 48 2.33 -4.87 2.19
N LEU A 49 1.67 -5.92 1.70
CA LEU A 49 1.25 -5.94 0.31
C LEU A 49 0.20 -4.86 0.04
N ALA A 50 -0.77 -4.72 0.94
CA ALA A 50 -1.80 -3.70 0.82
C ALA A 50 -1.18 -2.29 0.86
N ASP A 51 -0.17 -2.10 1.70
CA ASP A 51 0.52 -0.81 1.78
C ASP A 51 1.23 -0.49 0.47
N LYS A 52 1.88 -1.47 -0.14
CA LYS A 52 2.51 -1.27 -1.45
C LYS A 52 1.51 -0.79 -2.49
N VAL A 53 0.35 -1.43 -2.54
CA VAL A 53 -0.70 -1.04 -3.49
C VAL A 53 -1.16 0.37 -3.21
N ARG A 54 -1.35 0.71 -1.92
CA ARG A 54 -1.81 2.03 -1.51
C ARG A 54 -0.82 3.12 -1.92
N GLN A 55 0.47 2.83 -1.90
CA GLN A 55 1.50 3.83 -2.19
C GLN A 55 1.54 4.25 -3.65
N VAL A 56 1.01 3.44 -4.56
CA VAL A 56 1.06 3.76 -5.98
C VAL A 56 0.31 5.06 -6.29
N PRO A 57 -0.98 5.19 -5.95
CA PRO A 57 -1.68 6.46 -6.22
C PRO A 57 -1.14 7.61 -5.39
N ALA A 58 -0.66 7.35 -4.17
CA ALA A 58 -0.09 8.41 -3.35
C ALA A 58 1.16 9.00 -4.01
N GLY A 59 2.00 8.16 -4.57
CA GLY A 59 3.18 8.62 -5.28
C GLY A 59 2.85 9.44 -6.51
N LYS A 60 1.80 9.03 -7.23
CA LYS A 60 1.37 9.78 -8.40
C LYS A 60 0.86 11.17 -8.03
N VAL A 61 0.08 11.27 -6.96
CA VAL A 61 -0.42 12.55 -6.49
C VAL A 61 0.74 13.47 -6.13
N LEU A 62 1.72 12.93 -5.42
CA LEU A 62 2.89 13.71 -5.04
C LEU A 62 3.62 14.25 -6.26
N ARG A 63 3.87 13.39 -7.24
CA ARG A 63 4.59 13.80 -8.46
C ARG A 63 3.84 14.87 -9.21
N VAL A 64 2.53 14.72 -9.35
CA VAL A 64 1.72 15.72 -10.05
C VAL A 64 1.78 17.06 -9.32
N ALA A 65 1.63 17.05 -7.99
CA ALA A 65 1.67 18.26 -7.20
C ALA A 65 3.01 18.96 -7.35
N LEU A 66 4.10 18.22 -7.26
CA LEU A 66 5.44 18.81 -7.38
C LEU A 66 5.69 19.34 -8.79
N SER A 67 5.18 18.65 -9.81
CA SER A 67 5.37 19.10 -11.17
C SER A 67 4.59 20.39 -11.42
N LEU A 68 3.44 20.58 -10.80
CA LEU A 68 2.69 21.82 -10.91
C LEU A 68 3.41 23.00 -10.24
N LEU A 69 4.31 22.71 -9.32
CA LEU A 69 5.12 23.72 -8.65
C LEU A 69 6.49 23.88 -9.27
N ASN A 70 6.75 23.19 -10.37
CA ASN A 70 8.04 23.17 -11.06
C ASN A 70 9.18 22.66 -10.17
N GLU A 71 8.83 21.77 -9.25
CA GLU A 71 9.84 21.19 -8.38
C GLU A 71 10.52 20.03 -9.08
N THR A 72 11.82 19.92 -8.96
CA THR A 72 12.57 18.81 -9.54
C THR A 72 12.47 17.61 -8.61
N ILE A 73 12.00 16.53 -9.13
CA ILE A 73 11.94 15.29 -8.36
C ILE A 73 13.24 14.56 -8.57
N CYS A 74 13.86 14.37 -7.51
CA CYS A 74 15.13 13.68 -7.57
C CYS A 74 15.00 12.32 -8.14
N ALA A 75 15.25 12.29 -8.75
CA ALA A 75 15.06 11.26 -9.15
C ALA A 75 15.10 10.69 -10.25
N GLY A 76 15.18 11.39 -10.22
CA GLY A 76 15.17 11.09 -11.00
C GLY A 76 14.97 11.11 -11.81
N SER A 77 15.14 11.51 -12.08
CA SER A 77 14.85 11.64 -12.83
C SER A 77 14.29 11.31 -13.31
N GLY A 78 14.02 11.40 -13.30
CA GLY A 78 13.46 11.14 -13.69
C GLY A 78 12.90 10.83 -14.02
N ASP A 79 12.72 10.61 -14.17
CA ASP A 79 12.16 10.29 -14.39
C ASP A 79 11.68 9.77 -14.62
N SER A 80 11.90 9.64 -14.69
CA SER A 80 11.36 9.11 -14.89
C SER A 80 10.78 8.52 -14.82
N SER A 81 10.71 8.27 -14.84
CA SER A 81 10.06 7.76 -14.74
C SER A 81 9.54 7.04 -14.51
N ASP A 82 9.44 6.72 -14.57
CA ASP A 82 8.89 5.92 -14.33
C ASP A 82 9.14 5.04 -13.90
N LYS A 83 9.87 4.73 -13.70
CA LYS A 83 10.20 3.87 -13.19
C LYS A 83 10.08 3.63 -12.10
N VAL A 84 9.89 3.83 -11.83
CA VAL A 84 9.71 3.67 -10.80
C VAL A 84 9.41 3.21 -10.12
N ALA A 85 9.47 3.00 -10.18
CA ALA A 85 9.14 2.65 -9.46
C ALA A 85 9.25 2.31 -8.73
N SER A 86 9.53 2.25 -8.81
CA SER A 86 9.66 1.99 -8.08
C SER A 86 9.85 2.12 -7.25
N ALA A 87 10.11 2.03 -7.46
CA ALA A 87 10.37 2.24 -6.68
C ALA A 87 10.44 2.50 -5.91
N SER A 88 10.68 2.47 -6.03
CA SER A 88 10.87 2.82 -5.36
C SER A 88 11.05 3.29 -4.77
N GLN A 89 11.23 3.32 -4.93
CA GLN A 89 11.45 3.75 -4.51
C GLN A 89 11.78 4.32 -3.97
N GLU A 90 12.03 4.41 -4.15
CA GLU A 90 12.45 4.92 -3.75
C GLU A 90 12.76 5.60 -3.35
N GLU A 91 12.87 5.85 -3.61
CA GLU A 91 13.16 6.52 -3.33
C GLU A 91 13.37 7.33 -3.00
N HIS A 92 13.53 7.81 -3.18
CA HIS A 92 13.73 8.68 -3.04
C HIS A 92 13.93 9.49 -2.62
N PRO A 93 14.23 9.86 -2.94
CA PRO A 93 14.57 10.68 -2.65
C PRO A 93 14.69 11.46 -2.69
N CYS A 94 15.10 11.87 -3.24
CA CYS A 94 15.39 12.52 -3.53
C CYS A 94 15.41 12.95 -3.40
N CYS A 95 15.61 13.03 -3.57
CA CYS A 95 15.63 13.28 -3.45
C CYS A 95 15.54 13.36 -2.66
N ARG A 96 15.55 13.44 -2.40
CA ARG A 96 15.24 13.40 -1.78
C ARG A 96 15.06 13.42 -1.06
#